data_09ea75ad5c9c8dd1782d7fead76e0491
#
_entry.id   09ea75ad5c9c8dd1782d7fead76e0491
#
_cell.length_a   1.000
_cell.length_b   1.000
_cell.length_c   1.000
_cell.angle_alpha   90.00
_cell.angle_beta   90.00
_cell.angle_gamma   90.00
#
_symmetry.space_group_name_H-M   'P 1'
#
loop_
_entity.id
_entity.type
_entity.pdbx_description
1 polymer ?
#
loop_
_entity_poly.entity_id
_entity_poly.type
_entity_poly.pdbx_seq_one_letter_code
_entity_poly.pdbx_strand_id
1 'polypeptide(L)'
;TSSGEDALSPELYPDIVSSTPFLIELFDVKVKDQKAKVDTTLYAYLKEEQRSPWWSAIFSAPFKVLGWTLSLFKDEPEEGDAKLDPFRLTKDESAIADALSKRISVSVDKKTGVTTLSVTMQDPLISASLTDTVMHCLQNYITDYRTNKARHDLAFTEKLYGEAKASYESAQKKYANFVDANQNI
;
A
#
# COMPACT_ATOMS: atom_id res chain seq x y z
N THR A 1 23.72 -20.11 5.67
CA THR A 1 22.42 -20.65 5.22
C THR A 1 21.27 -19.97 5.96
N SER A 2 21.01 -18.71 5.68
CA SER A 2 19.83 -17.97 6.19
C SER A 2 18.95 -17.59 5.00
N SER A 3 18.39 -18.57 4.32
CA SER A 3 17.54 -18.36 3.14
C SER A 3 16.04 -18.34 3.46
N GLY A 4 15.66 -18.06 4.70
CA GLY A 4 14.26 -18.11 5.13
C GLY A 4 13.69 -16.88 5.84
N GLU A 5 14.51 -15.96 6.31
CA GLU A 5 14.04 -14.87 7.19
C GLU A 5 13.71 -13.56 6.50
N ASP A 6 13.94 -13.46 5.20
CA ASP A 6 13.75 -12.23 4.42
C ASP A 6 12.42 -12.16 3.66
N ALA A 7 11.52 -13.11 3.84
CA ALA A 7 10.15 -12.95 3.36
C ALA A 7 9.43 -11.93 4.25
N LEU A 8 8.67 -11.03 3.62
CA LEU A 8 7.81 -10.09 4.35
C LEU A 8 7.02 -10.87 5.40
N SER A 9 7.33 -10.64 6.69
CA SER A 9 6.70 -11.38 7.77
C SER A 9 5.20 -11.09 7.78
N PRO A 10 4.33 -12.11 7.90
CA PRO A 10 2.89 -11.88 8.01
C PRO A 10 2.52 -10.93 9.16
N GLU A 11 3.35 -10.81 10.18
CA GLU A 11 3.15 -9.88 11.29
C GLU A 11 3.12 -8.40 10.86
N LEU A 12 3.68 -8.08 9.69
CA LEU A 12 3.67 -6.72 9.11
C LEU A 12 2.40 -6.41 8.29
N TYR A 13 1.56 -7.39 8.00
CA TYR A 13 0.36 -7.15 7.18
C TYR A 13 -0.61 -6.13 7.79
N PRO A 14 -0.85 -6.10 9.11
CA PRO A 14 -1.67 -5.05 9.73
C PRO A 14 -1.08 -3.65 9.50
N ASP A 15 0.24 -3.49 9.59
CA ASP A 15 0.91 -2.21 9.40
C ASP A 15 0.86 -1.76 7.94
N ILE A 16 1.01 -2.70 6.99
CA ILE A 16 0.90 -2.42 5.55
C ILE A 16 -0.49 -1.89 5.22
N VAL A 17 -1.54 -2.60 5.66
CA VAL A 17 -2.93 -2.25 5.35
C VAL A 17 -3.36 -0.94 6.00
N SER A 18 -2.78 -0.57 7.15
CA SER A 18 -3.02 0.71 7.82
C SER A 18 -2.15 1.86 7.29
N SER A 19 -1.18 1.57 6.43
CA SER A 19 -0.30 2.60 5.89
C SER A 19 -1.02 3.55 4.93
N THR A 20 -0.66 4.81 4.98
CA THR A 20 -1.24 5.85 4.11
C THR A 20 -1.15 5.52 2.61
N PRO A 21 -0.01 5.06 2.06
CA PRO A 21 0.07 4.69 0.65
C PRO A 21 -0.92 3.60 0.24
N PHE A 22 -1.09 2.57 1.07
CA PHE A 22 -2.04 1.50 0.83
C PHE A 22 -3.50 1.99 0.85
N LEU A 23 -3.85 2.83 1.82
CA LEU A 23 -5.20 3.37 1.97
C LEU A 23 -5.58 4.29 0.81
N ILE A 24 -4.64 5.09 0.30
CA ILE A 24 -4.87 5.98 -0.85
C ILE A 24 -5.13 5.17 -2.13
N GLU A 25 -4.44 4.06 -2.33
CA GLU A 25 -4.67 3.18 -3.48
C GLU A 25 -6.12 2.66 -3.53
N LEU A 26 -6.77 2.54 -2.37
CA LEU A 26 -8.17 2.14 -2.28
C LEU A 26 -9.15 3.27 -2.64
N PHE A 27 -8.75 4.53 -2.68
CA PHE A 27 -9.65 5.66 -2.95
C PHE A 27 -10.31 5.57 -4.33
N ASP A 28 -9.59 5.08 -5.33
CA ASP A 28 -10.07 4.95 -6.71
C ASP A 28 -10.92 3.68 -6.94
N VAL A 29 -11.07 2.85 -5.93
CA VAL A 29 -11.87 1.62 -6.02
C VAL A 29 -13.33 1.98 -6.23
N LYS A 30 -13.93 1.45 -7.30
CA LYS A 30 -15.35 1.63 -7.58
C LYS A 30 -16.19 0.77 -6.65
N VAL A 31 -17.17 1.40 -6.01
CA VAL A 31 -18.10 0.75 -5.09
C VAL A 31 -19.54 0.92 -5.58
N LYS A 32 -20.34 -0.14 -5.40
CA LYS A 32 -21.75 -0.17 -5.79
C LYS A 32 -22.60 -0.63 -4.60
N ASP A 33 -23.66 0.14 -4.33
CA ASP A 33 -24.67 -0.22 -3.32
C ASP A 33 -25.61 -1.33 -3.85
N GLN A 34 -26.21 -2.12 -2.96
CA GLN A 34 -27.22 -3.13 -3.27
C GLN A 34 -28.41 -2.60 -4.08
N LYS A 35 -28.73 -1.33 -3.93
CA LYS A 35 -29.87 -0.68 -4.61
C LYS A 35 -29.46 -0.05 -5.94
N ALA A 36 -28.23 -0.24 -6.38
CA ALA A 36 -27.64 0.39 -7.60
C ALA A 36 -27.83 1.93 -7.65
N LYS A 37 -27.98 2.57 -6.50
CA LYS A 37 -28.12 4.02 -6.38
C LYS A 37 -26.77 4.71 -6.30
N VAL A 38 -25.75 4.01 -5.86
CA VAL A 38 -24.37 4.49 -5.71
C VAL A 38 -23.51 3.70 -6.68
N ASP A 39 -22.86 4.36 -7.61
CA ASP A 39 -21.81 3.84 -8.50
C ASP A 39 -20.73 4.92 -8.55
N THR A 40 -19.83 4.88 -7.58
CA THR A 40 -18.84 5.93 -7.37
C THR A 40 -17.53 5.35 -6.84
N THR A 41 -16.53 6.19 -6.68
CA THR A 41 -15.27 5.78 -6.02
C THR A 41 -15.45 5.66 -4.51
N LEU A 42 -14.61 4.84 -3.89
CA LEU A 42 -14.64 4.68 -2.43
C LEU A 42 -14.42 6.01 -1.71
N TYR A 43 -13.57 6.88 -2.26
CA TYR A 43 -13.35 8.23 -1.75
C TYR A 43 -14.65 9.05 -1.72
N ALA A 44 -15.34 9.15 -2.85
CA ALA A 44 -16.59 9.91 -2.94
C ALA A 44 -17.69 9.28 -2.06
N TYR A 45 -17.77 7.96 -1.99
CA TYR A 45 -18.68 7.27 -1.09
C TYR A 45 -18.43 7.62 0.38
N LEU A 46 -17.18 7.65 0.81
CA LEU A 46 -16.82 7.98 2.18
C LEU A 46 -17.02 9.47 2.50
N LYS A 47 -16.87 10.35 1.51
CA LYS A 47 -17.03 11.80 1.67
C LYS A 47 -18.51 12.23 1.69
N GLU A 48 -19.33 11.70 0.79
CA GLU A 48 -20.65 12.24 0.48
C GLU A 48 -21.83 11.31 0.79
N GLU A 49 -21.67 10.00 0.57
CA GLU A 49 -22.78 9.05 0.57
C GLU A 49 -22.99 8.32 1.91
N GLN A 50 -22.14 8.58 2.91
CA GLN A 50 -22.34 7.99 4.21
C GLN A 50 -23.56 8.57 4.91
N ARG A 51 -24.52 7.70 5.24
CA ARG A 51 -25.69 8.08 6.01
C ARG A 51 -25.26 8.51 7.41
N SER A 52 -25.26 9.80 7.66
CA SER A 52 -25.22 10.33 9.02
C SER A 52 -26.49 9.91 9.76
N PRO A 53 -26.43 9.50 11.03
CA PRO A 53 -27.64 9.29 11.84
C PRO A 53 -28.50 10.55 11.80
N TRP A 54 -29.83 10.42 11.65
CA TRP A 54 -30.75 11.55 11.53
C TRP A 54 -30.60 12.59 12.65
N TRP A 55 -30.19 12.17 13.83
CA TRP A 55 -29.96 13.04 14.98
C TRP A 55 -28.67 13.87 14.87
N SER A 56 -27.70 13.49 14.01
CA SER A 56 -26.51 14.31 13.76
C SER A 56 -26.86 15.59 13.02
N ALA A 57 -27.92 15.59 12.23
CA ALA A 57 -28.44 16.78 11.55
C ALA A 57 -28.92 17.85 12.55
N ILE A 58 -29.46 17.43 13.70
CA ILE A 58 -29.95 18.35 14.75
C ILE A 58 -28.78 19.05 15.46
N PHE A 59 -27.68 18.33 15.72
CA PHE A 59 -26.50 18.91 16.35
C PHE A 59 -25.60 19.70 15.37
N SER A 60 -25.66 19.40 14.08
CA SER A 60 -24.83 20.09 13.07
C SER A 60 -25.53 21.32 12.46
N ALA A 61 -26.84 21.45 12.63
CA ALA A 61 -27.62 22.56 12.06
C ALA A 61 -27.07 23.95 12.44
N PRO A 62 -26.73 24.27 13.71
CA PRO A 62 -26.21 25.60 14.04
C PRO A 62 -24.82 25.87 13.47
N PHE A 63 -23.99 24.83 13.27
CA PHE A 63 -22.65 24.98 12.69
C PHE A 63 -22.66 25.06 11.16
N LYS A 64 -23.67 24.50 10.47
CA LYS A 64 -23.81 24.62 9.02
C LYS A 64 -24.20 26.05 8.59
N VAL A 65 -24.97 26.76 9.40
CA VAL A 65 -25.33 28.16 9.14
C VAL A 65 -24.11 29.08 9.28
N LEU A 66 -23.25 28.83 10.27
CA LEU A 66 -21.99 29.55 10.45
C LEU A 66 -20.96 29.19 9.36
N GLY A 67 -20.92 27.93 8.90
CA GLY A 67 -20.05 27.48 7.81
C GLY A 67 -20.41 28.08 6.45
N TRP A 68 -21.70 28.31 6.17
CA TRP A 68 -22.17 28.91 4.92
C TRP A 68 -21.69 30.36 4.74
N THR A 69 -21.63 31.13 5.80
CA THR A 69 -21.11 32.52 5.75
C THR A 69 -19.58 32.56 5.59
N LEU A 70 -18.84 31.52 6.05
CA LEU A 70 -17.40 31.42 5.89
C LEU A 70 -16.98 30.83 4.53
N SER A 71 -17.85 30.02 3.89
CA SER A 71 -17.56 29.44 2.57
C SER A 71 -17.60 30.45 1.42
N LEU A 72 -18.23 31.60 1.62
CA LEU A 72 -18.21 32.72 0.67
C LEU A 72 -16.84 33.41 0.54
N PHE A 73 -15.90 33.08 1.40
CA PHE A 73 -14.53 33.63 1.41
C PHE A 73 -13.42 32.56 1.22
N LYS A 74 -13.78 31.34 0.85
CA LYS A 74 -12.81 30.30 0.50
C LYS A 74 -12.78 30.12 -1.00
N ASP A 75 -11.66 30.48 -1.61
CA ASP A 75 -11.27 29.96 -2.91
C ASP A 75 -11.12 28.44 -2.79
N GLU A 76 -11.94 27.68 -3.51
CA GLU A 76 -11.80 26.24 -3.66
C GLU A 76 -10.51 25.98 -4.44
N PRO A 77 -9.59 25.14 -3.96
CA PRO A 77 -8.50 24.66 -4.80
C PRO A 77 -9.12 23.75 -5.88
N GLU A 78 -8.84 24.05 -7.14
CA GLU A 78 -9.23 23.24 -8.28
C GLU A 78 -8.81 21.78 -8.05
N GLU A 79 -9.78 20.88 -8.09
CA GLU A 79 -9.57 19.43 -8.22
C GLU A 79 -8.99 19.16 -9.62
N GLY A 80 -7.68 19.30 -9.75
CA GLY A 80 -6.96 18.78 -10.89
C GLY A 80 -6.67 17.30 -10.67
N ASP A 81 -6.71 16.53 -11.77
CA ASP A 81 -6.32 15.10 -11.91
C ASP A 81 -4.84 14.82 -11.52
N ALA A 82 -4.38 15.40 -10.42
CA ALA A 82 -3.06 15.15 -9.87
C ALA A 82 -3.12 13.82 -9.11
N LYS A 83 -2.38 12.82 -9.59
CA LYS A 83 -2.08 11.60 -8.85
C LYS A 83 -1.89 11.95 -7.38
N LEU A 84 -2.74 11.37 -6.51
CA LEU A 84 -2.68 11.55 -5.06
C LEU A 84 -1.26 11.31 -4.57
N ASP A 85 -0.65 12.34 -3.99
CA ASP A 85 0.70 12.24 -3.42
C ASP A 85 0.58 11.85 -1.95
N PRO A 86 1.06 10.65 -1.56
CA PRO A 86 1.01 10.18 -0.18
C PRO A 86 1.65 11.13 0.85
N PHE A 87 2.52 12.04 0.38
CA PHE A 87 3.20 13.02 1.22
C PHE A 87 2.49 14.37 1.29
N ARG A 88 1.44 14.59 0.47
CA ARG A 88 0.72 15.87 0.36
C ARG A 88 -0.79 15.68 0.35
N LEU A 89 -1.30 15.02 1.38
CA LEU A 89 -2.74 14.85 1.55
C LEU A 89 -3.40 16.15 2.00
N THR A 90 -4.55 16.44 1.44
CA THR A 90 -5.46 17.44 1.97
C THR A 90 -6.03 16.98 3.32
N LYS A 91 -6.62 17.90 4.08
CA LYS A 91 -7.27 17.55 5.35
C LYS A 91 -8.40 16.53 5.18
N ASP A 92 -9.15 16.62 4.09
CA ASP A 92 -10.25 15.72 3.77
C ASP A 92 -9.73 14.33 3.43
N GLU A 93 -8.71 14.21 2.59
CA GLU A 93 -8.06 12.96 2.23
C GLU A 93 -7.47 12.26 3.45
N SER A 94 -6.78 13.02 4.32
CA SER A 94 -6.24 12.47 5.57
C SER A 94 -7.35 11.96 6.49
N ALA A 95 -8.44 12.72 6.64
CA ALA A 95 -9.58 12.32 7.46
C ALA A 95 -10.28 11.05 6.90
N ILE A 96 -10.36 10.92 5.57
CA ILE A 96 -10.92 9.74 4.91
C ILE A 96 -9.99 8.54 5.06
N ALA A 97 -8.67 8.71 4.91
CA ALA A 97 -7.70 7.67 5.15
C ALA A 97 -7.78 7.15 6.61
N ASP A 98 -7.85 8.05 7.59
CA ASP A 98 -8.02 7.71 8.99
C ASP A 98 -9.35 6.98 9.27
N ALA A 99 -10.42 7.41 8.62
CA ALA A 99 -11.72 6.74 8.73
C ALA A 99 -11.70 5.33 8.12
N LEU A 100 -10.98 5.16 7.01
CA LEU A 100 -10.83 3.89 6.31
C LEU A 100 -9.94 2.91 7.11
N SER A 101 -8.83 3.39 7.67
CA SER A 101 -7.93 2.58 8.49
C SER A 101 -8.63 1.95 9.71
N LYS A 102 -9.61 2.66 10.29
CA LYS A 102 -10.42 2.17 11.42
C LYS A 102 -11.45 1.12 11.01
N ARG A 103 -11.75 1.00 9.73
CA ARG A 103 -12.76 0.08 9.18
C ARG A 103 -12.17 -1.19 8.60
N ILE A 104 -10.87 -1.18 8.30
CA ILE A 104 -10.12 -2.31 7.80
C ILE A 104 -9.27 -2.83 8.96
N SER A 105 -9.38 -4.10 9.27
CA SER A 105 -8.54 -4.74 10.27
C SER A 105 -7.96 -6.04 9.73
N VAL A 106 -6.67 -6.23 9.97
CA VAL A 106 -5.94 -7.45 9.64
C VAL A 106 -5.36 -8.02 10.92
N SER A 107 -5.55 -9.30 11.13
CA SER A 107 -4.95 -10.03 12.25
C SER A 107 -4.30 -11.31 11.76
N VAL A 108 -3.18 -11.67 12.38
CA VAL A 108 -2.43 -12.89 12.04
C VAL A 108 -2.34 -13.77 13.27
N ASP A 109 -2.82 -15.01 13.14
CA ASP A 109 -2.64 -16.01 14.17
C ASP A 109 -1.20 -16.56 14.10
N LYS A 110 -0.42 -16.28 15.13
CA LYS A 110 0.99 -16.71 15.23
C LYS A 110 1.18 -18.23 15.27
N LYS A 111 0.15 -18.97 15.67
CA LYS A 111 0.26 -20.43 15.77
C LYS A 111 -0.05 -21.13 14.45
N THR A 112 -1.05 -20.65 13.74
CA THR A 112 -1.54 -21.26 12.49
C THR A 112 -1.00 -20.58 11.25
N GLY A 113 -0.50 -19.32 11.37
CA GLY A 113 -0.12 -18.48 10.24
C GLY A 113 -1.31 -17.93 9.44
N VAL A 114 -2.54 -18.18 9.89
CA VAL A 114 -3.75 -17.72 9.22
C VAL A 114 -3.88 -16.22 9.39
N THR A 115 -4.07 -15.53 8.26
CA THR A 115 -4.36 -14.10 8.23
C THR A 115 -5.86 -13.88 8.04
N THR A 116 -6.47 -13.16 8.96
CA THR A 116 -7.87 -12.77 8.92
C THR A 116 -7.98 -11.30 8.54
N LEU A 117 -8.69 -10.99 7.45
CA LEU A 117 -9.02 -9.64 7.00
C LEU A 117 -10.50 -9.37 7.29
N SER A 118 -10.79 -8.24 7.88
CA SER A 118 -12.15 -7.76 8.13
C SER A 118 -12.32 -6.33 7.66
N VAL A 119 -13.40 -6.05 6.95
CA VAL A 119 -13.79 -4.72 6.52
C VAL A 119 -15.22 -4.43 6.96
N THR A 120 -15.43 -3.27 7.56
CA THR A 120 -16.75 -2.86 8.09
C THR A 120 -17.24 -1.62 7.35
N MET A 121 -18.35 -1.75 6.61
CA MET A 121 -19.03 -0.66 5.91
C MET A 121 -20.50 -0.59 6.27
N GLN A 122 -21.18 0.49 5.90
CA GLN A 122 -22.62 0.65 6.15
C GLN A 122 -23.48 -0.25 5.25
N ASP A 123 -23.01 -0.50 4.03
CA ASP A 123 -23.66 -1.39 3.07
C ASP A 123 -22.93 -2.74 3.00
N PRO A 124 -23.68 -3.87 3.12
CA PRO A 124 -23.09 -5.20 3.10
C PRO A 124 -22.40 -5.55 1.78
N LEU A 125 -22.91 -5.09 0.63
CA LEU A 125 -22.32 -5.35 -0.67
C LEU A 125 -21.01 -4.60 -0.84
N ILE A 126 -20.98 -3.34 -0.41
CA ILE A 126 -19.74 -2.54 -0.40
C ILE A 126 -18.72 -3.17 0.55
N SER A 127 -19.16 -3.62 1.74
CA SER A 127 -18.26 -4.30 2.68
C SER A 127 -17.64 -5.56 2.08
N ALA A 128 -18.43 -6.39 1.42
CA ALA A 128 -17.95 -7.63 0.79
C ALA A 128 -17.00 -7.36 -0.38
N SER A 129 -17.38 -6.46 -1.31
CA SER A 129 -16.56 -6.12 -2.47
C SER A 129 -15.25 -5.44 -2.07
N LEU A 130 -15.29 -4.58 -1.06
CA LEU A 130 -14.08 -3.92 -0.55
C LEU A 130 -13.16 -4.91 0.16
N THR A 131 -13.71 -5.89 0.90
CA THR A 131 -12.90 -6.94 1.52
C THR A 131 -12.12 -7.73 0.47
N ASP A 132 -12.78 -8.12 -0.62
CA ASP A 132 -12.15 -8.82 -1.75
C ASP A 132 -11.06 -7.95 -2.40
N THR A 133 -11.36 -6.68 -2.65
CA THR A 133 -10.38 -5.74 -3.22
C THR A 133 -9.17 -5.55 -2.32
N VAL A 134 -9.35 -5.32 -1.03
CA VAL A 134 -8.26 -5.16 -0.05
C VAL A 134 -7.41 -6.42 0.01
N MET A 135 -8.03 -7.60 -0.05
CA MET A 135 -7.32 -8.88 -0.09
C MET A 135 -6.42 -8.96 -1.34
N HIS A 136 -6.95 -8.63 -2.51
CA HIS A 136 -6.17 -8.63 -3.75
C HIS A 136 -5.05 -7.59 -3.74
N CYS A 137 -5.31 -6.37 -3.29
CA CYS A 137 -4.27 -5.34 -3.14
C CYS A 137 -3.15 -5.80 -2.20
N LEU A 138 -3.48 -6.40 -1.07
CA LEU A 138 -2.48 -6.93 -0.13
C LEU A 138 -1.68 -8.07 -0.75
N GLN A 139 -2.32 -9.00 -1.46
CA GLN A 139 -1.64 -10.10 -2.16
C GLN A 139 -0.67 -9.57 -3.23
N ASN A 140 -1.10 -8.60 -4.02
CA ASN A 140 -0.26 -7.97 -5.02
C ASN A 140 0.94 -7.26 -4.37
N TYR A 141 0.71 -6.49 -3.33
CA TYR A 141 1.77 -5.80 -2.60
C TYR A 141 2.83 -6.78 -2.07
N ILE A 142 2.40 -7.89 -1.46
CA ILE A 142 3.30 -8.94 -0.95
C ILE A 142 4.10 -9.58 -2.10
N THR A 143 3.42 -9.87 -3.22
CA THR A 143 4.04 -10.51 -4.40
C THR A 143 5.08 -9.59 -5.02
N ASP A 144 4.73 -8.32 -5.21
CA ASP A 144 5.63 -7.31 -5.78
C ASP A 144 6.84 -7.06 -4.88
N TYR A 145 6.63 -6.95 -3.58
CA TYR A 145 7.73 -6.83 -2.63
C TYR A 145 8.71 -7.99 -2.72
N ARG A 146 8.20 -9.24 -2.68
CA ARG A 146 9.01 -10.46 -2.77
C ARG A 146 9.76 -10.55 -4.09
N THR A 147 9.07 -10.23 -5.18
CA THR A 147 9.65 -10.28 -6.53
C THR A 147 10.74 -9.25 -6.70
N ASN A 148 10.51 -8.01 -6.27
CA ASN A 148 11.49 -6.94 -6.35
C ASN A 148 12.70 -7.23 -5.48
N LYS A 149 12.51 -7.77 -4.27
CA LYS A 149 13.61 -8.19 -3.40
C LYS A 149 14.43 -9.30 -4.06
N ALA A 150 13.77 -10.35 -4.57
CA ALA A 150 14.46 -11.45 -5.23
C ALA A 150 15.28 -11.00 -6.45
N ARG A 151 14.76 -10.05 -7.24
CA ARG A 151 15.49 -9.45 -8.37
C ARG A 151 16.71 -8.67 -7.90
N HIS A 152 16.57 -7.92 -6.81
CA HIS A 152 17.68 -7.16 -6.24
C HIS A 152 18.79 -8.07 -5.72
N ASP A 153 18.42 -9.14 -5.00
CA ASP A 153 19.34 -10.15 -4.47
C ASP A 153 20.05 -10.91 -5.60
N LEU A 154 19.32 -11.24 -6.68
CA LEU A 154 19.89 -11.84 -7.87
C LEU A 154 20.94 -10.93 -8.51
N ALA A 155 20.60 -9.68 -8.80
CA ALA A 155 21.50 -8.71 -9.41
C ALA A 155 22.76 -8.48 -8.57
N PHE A 156 22.60 -8.42 -7.24
CA PHE A 156 23.74 -8.31 -6.31
C PHE A 156 24.63 -9.54 -6.37
N THR A 157 24.05 -10.73 -6.36
CA THR A 157 24.80 -12.01 -6.40
C THR A 157 25.52 -12.17 -7.74
N GLU A 158 24.90 -11.83 -8.87
CA GLU A 158 25.51 -11.84 -10.20
C GLU A 158 26.71 -10.89 -10.27
N LYS A 159 26.59 -9.71 -9.68
CA LYS A 159 27.70 -8.75 -9.59
C LYS A 159 28.89 -9.33 -8.79
N LEU A 160 28.61 -9.88 -7.60
CA LEU A 160 29.66 -10.50 -6.77
C LEU A 160 30.32 -11.66 -7.49
N TYR A 161 29.54 -12.51 -8.17
CA TYR A 161 30.08 -13.61 -8.96
C TYR A 161 31.00 -13.10 -10.10
N GLY A 162 30.57 -12.05 -10.80
CA GLY A 162 31.38 -11.43 -11.86
C GLY A 162 32.71 -10.87 -11.34
N GLU A 163 32.69 -10.19 -10.20
CA GLU A 163 33.89 -9.65 -9.55
C GLU A 163 34.84 -10.77 -9.09
N ALA A 164 34.29 -11.80 -8.46
CA ALA A 164 35.08 -12.96 -8.00
C ALA A 164 35.70 -13.72 -9.18
N LYS A 165 34.94 -13.93 -10.26
CA LYS A 165 35.42 -14.55 -11.51
C LYS A 165 36.56 -13.75 -12.15
N ALA A 166 36.38 -12.45 -12.29
CA ALA A 166 37.40 -11.56 -12.85
C ALA A 166 38.71 -11.56 -12.02
N SER A 167 38.57 -11.54 -10.70
CA SER A 167 39.70 -11.66 -9.77
C SER A 167 40.41 -12.99 -9.90
N TYR A 168 39.65 -14.08 -9.98
CA TYR A 168 40.22 -15.43 -10.20
C TYR A 168 40.99 -15.52 -11.54
N GLU A 169 40.37 -15.08 -12.64
CA GLU A 169 41.00 -15.09 -13.97
C GLU A 169 42.27 -14.21 -14.02
N SER A 170 42.26 -13.06 -13.32
CA SER A 170 43.44 -12.20 -13.18
C SER A 170 44.56 -12.91 -12.41
N ALA A 171 44.25 -13.57 -11.31
CA ALA A 171 45.22 -14.34 -10.53
C ALA A 171 45.79 -15.50 -11.34
N GLN A 172 44.94 -16.22 -12.07
CA GLN A 172 45.32 -17.32 -12.94
C GLN A 172 46.30 -16.86 -14.04
N LYS A 173 46.04 -15.73 -14.71
CA LYS A 173 46.93 -15.13 -15.69
C LYS A 173 48.26 -14.73 -15.10
N LYS A 174 48.28 -14.12 -13.92
CA LYS A 174 49.50 -13.77 -13.21
C LYS A 174 50.34 -15.00 -12.89
N TYR A 175 49.69 -16.08 -12.44
CA TYR A 175 50.35 -17.35 -12.15
C TYR A 175 50.96 -18.00 -13.41
N ALA A 176 50.19 -18.05 -14.52
CA ALA A 176 50.67 -18.57 -15.79
C ALA A 176 51.88 -17.78 -16.30
N ASN A 177 51.83 -16.44 -16.31
CA ASN A 177 52.95 -15.59 -16.70
C ASN A 177 54.20 -15.80 -15.81
N PHE A 178 54.01 -16.03 -14.50
CA PHE A 178 55.10 -16.32 -13.58
C PHE A 178 55.76 -17.66 -13.90
N VAL A 179 54.95 -18.70 -14.15
CA VAL A 179 55.46 -20.01 -14.55
C VAL A 179 56.24 -19.93 -15.87
N ASP A 180 55.67 -19.28 -16.90
CA ASP A 180 56.32 -19.15 -18.21
C ASP A 180 57.65 -18.39 -18.13
N ALA A 181 57.69 -17.35 -17.28
CA ALA A 181 58.91 -16.55 -17.10
C ALA A 181 60.04 -17.32 -16.35
N ASN A 182 59.68 -18.34 -15.56
CA ASN A 182 60.63 -19.09 -14.73
C ASN A 182 60.88 -20.55 -15.21
N GLN A 183 60.30 -20.95 -16.37
CA GLN A 183 60.53 -22.27 -16.94
C GLN A 183 61.94 -22.50 -17.50
N ASN A 184 62.77 -21.45 -17.62
CA ASN A 184 64.13 -21.52 -18.17
C ASN A 184 65.25 -21.41 -17.11
N ILE A 185 64.99 -21.82 -15.87
CA ILE A 185 66.01 -21.93 -14.80
C ILE A 185 66.33 -23.39 -14.54
#